data_b3bcb1a2518c3b841c7dc199fa5d4ee9
#
_entry.id   b3bcb1a2518c3b841c7dc199fa5d4ee9
#
_cell.length_a   1.000
_cell.length_b   1.000
_cell.length_c   1.000
_cell.angle_alpha   90.00
_cell.angle_beta   90.00
_cell.angle_gamma   90.00
#
_symmetry.space_group_name_H-M   'P 1'
#
loop_
_entity.id
_entity.type
_entity.pdbx_description
1 polymer ?
#
loop_
_entity_poly.entity_id
_entity_poly.type
_entity_poly.pdbx_seq_one_letter_code
_entity_poly.pdbx_strand_id
1 'polypeptide(L)'
;MRRGPEGYTRNERVGDTTGGKVPRLVKIATTGEVAPGQKKLVEADGCELLLCNAFGDYYAISPICPHEEGPLQDGSLVGEVVTCPVHGYDFNVRTGECQFDSDFRVATYPVKAEGTDLYVEVP
;
A
#
# COMPACT_ATOMS: atom_id res chain seq x y z
N MET A 1 1.96 17.87 14.43
CA MET A 1 2.16 17.72 13.80
C MET A 1 2.21 17.36 13.59
N ARG A 2 2.13 16.98 13.69
CA ARG A 2 2.37 16.36 13.05
C ARG A 2 2.96 16.06 12.99
N ARG A 3 3.29 15.64 13.15
CA ARG A 3 4.01 15.28 12.79
C ARG A 3 4.43 14.73 12.85
N GLY A 4 4.35 14.47 13.12
CA GLY A 4 4.91 14.00 12.86
C GLY A 4 5.75 13.85 12.97
N PRO A 5 5.79 13.38 12.79
CA PRO A 5 6.97 13.19 12.94
C PRO A 5 7.84 14.05 12.60
N GLU A 6 8.27 14.21 12.79
CA GLU A 6 8.82 14.71 12.42
C GLU A 6 9.41 14.62 11.71
N GLY A 7 9.57 14.56 11.69
CA GLY A 7 9.99 14.63 10.89
C GLY A 7 9.74 14.80 9.72
N TYR A 8 9.33 15.00 9.52
CA TYR A 8 8.91 15.26 8.45
C TYR A 8 8.01 16.14 8.33
N THR A 9 7.89 16.51 8.63
CA THR A 9 7.16 17.23 8.22
C THR A 9 6.79 18.02 7.97
N ARG A 10 6.60 18.34 7.83
CA ARG A 10 6.32 19.01 7.26
C ARG A 10 6.21 19.55 6.73
N ASN A 11 6.03 19.69 6.61
CA ASN A 11 5.94 20.11 5.74
C ASN A 11 6.01 20.84 5.41
N GLU A 12 5.84 20.84 5.47
CA GLU A 12 5.89 21.38 4.87
C GLU A 12 6.23 22.00 4.27
N ARG A 13 6.36 22.04 3.95
CA ARG A 13 6.78 22.57 3.12
C ARG A 13 6.69 23.12 2.26
N VAL A 14 6.97 23.44 2.21
CA VAL A 14 6.83 24.03 1.40
C VAL A 14 6.62 23.92 0.44
N GLY A 15 6.66 23.99 0.58
CA GLY A 15 6.11 23.74 -0.43
C GLY A 15 6.49 23.81 -1.58
N ASP A 16 6.39 22.81 -1.97
CA ASP A 16 6.53 22.76 -3.34
C ASP A 16 5.32 23.34 -3.98
N THR A 17 5.52 24.38 -4.66
CA THR A 17 4.43 25.08 -5.26
C THR A 17 4.43 24.96 -6.76
N THR A 18 5.12 23.99 -7.28
CA THR A 18 5.28 23.91 -8.71
C THR A 18 4.14 23.21 -9.40
N GLY A 19 3.08 22.90 -8.66
CA GLY A 19 1.95 22.25 -9.25
C GLY A 19 1.98 20.74 -9.14
N GLY A 20 3.11 20.18 -8.84
CA GLY A 20 3.18 18.76 -8.56
C GLY A 20 2.64 18.45 -7.20
N LYS A 21 2.22 17.24 -6.99
CA LYS A 21 1.77 16.82 -5.69
C LYS A 21 2.96 16.51 -4.81
N VAL A 22 2.88 16.97 -3.57
CA VAL A 22 3.91 16.67 -2.58
C VAL A 22 3.48 15.39 -1.88
N PRO A 23 4.31 14.34 -1.90
CA PRO A 23 3.96 13.11 -1.21
C PRO A 23 3.78 13.36 0.28
N ARG A 24 2.77 12.72 0.84
CA ARG A 24 2.47 12.86 2.26
C ARG A 24 2.46 11.49 2.91
N LEU A 25 2.92 11.45 4.15
CA LEU A 25 2.87 10.23 4.94
C LEU A 25 1.61 10.24 5.77
N VAL A 26 0.78 9.23 5.59
CA VAL A 26 -0.48 9.09 6.29
C VAL A 26 -0.44 7.82 7.10
N LYS A 27 -0.74 7.92 8.40
CA LYS A 27 -0.75 6.73 9.24
C LYS A 27 -1.95 5.86 8.86
N ILE A 28 -1.71 4.57 8.64
CA ILE A 28 -2.76 3.67 8.19
C ILE A 28 -3.02 2.52 9.15
N ALA A 29 -2.04 2.15 9.98
CA ALA A 29 -2.20 0.99 10.87
C ALA A 29 -1.04 0.94 11.83
N THR A 30 -1.06 -0.06 12.70
CA THR A 30 0.09 -0.39 13.52
C THR A 30 0.55 -1.78 13.15
N THR A 31 1.81 -2.09 13.49
CA THR A 31 2.41 -3.36 13.08
C THR A 31 1.69 -4.58 13.64
N GLY A 32 0.99 -4.42 14.76
CA GLY A 32 0.27 -5.54 15.36
C GLY A 32 -1.03 -5.89 14.68
N GLU A 33 -1.50 -5.05 13.74
CA GLU A 33 -2.80 -5.28 13.13
C GLU A 33 -2.75 -6.24 11.97
N VAL A 34 -1.58 -6.43 11.34
CA VAL A 34 -1.45 -7.27 10.16
C VAL A 34 -0.28 -8.21 10.35
N ALA A 35 -0.57 -9.46 10.67
CA ALA A 35 0.47 -10.47 10.89
C ALA A 35 1.05 -10.93 9.56
N PRO A 36 2.22 -11.56 9.57
CA PRO A 36 2.80 -12.10 8.33
C PRO A 36 1.81 -13.03 7.63
N GLY A 37 1.67 -12.84 6.33
CA GLY A 37 0.73 -13.59 5.51
C GLY A 37 -0.68 -13.03 5.52
N GLN A 38 -0.90 -11.94 6.24
CA GLN A 38 -2.21 -11.32 6.34
C GLN A 38 -2.25 -10.02 5.54
N LYS A 39 -3.47 -9.57 5.27
CA LYS A 39 -3.69 -8.30 4.60
C LYS A 39 -4.90 -7.62 5.20
N LYS A 40 -4.95 -6.31 5.03
CA LYS A 40 -6.03 -5.52 5.62
C LYS A 40 -6.34 -4.33 4.72
N LEU A 41 -7.62 -4.12 4.46
CA LEU A 41 -8.05 -2.94 3.72
C LEU A 41 -7.96 -1.73 4.65
N VAL A 42 -7.25 -0.71 4.20
CA VAL A 42 -7.08 0.52 4.97
C VAL A 42 -7.40 1.72 4.11
N GLU A 43 -7.59 2.85 4.74
CA GLU A 43 -7.87 4.08 4.03
C GLU A 43 -6.82 5.12 4.36
N ALA A 44 -6.31 5.79 3.34
CA ALA A 44 -5.33 6.85 3.52
C ALA A 44 -5.82 8.05 2.73
N ASP A 45 -6.25 9.07 3.46
CA ASP A 45 -6.61 10.35 2.85
C ASP A 45 -7.68 10.17 1.77
N GLY A 46 -8.68 9.34 2.05
CA GLY A 46 -9.79 9.10 1.14
C GLY A 46 -9.54 8.03 0.10
N CYS A 47 -8.38 7.42 0.12
CA CYS A 47 -7.98 6.40 -0.85
C CYS A 47 -7.92 5.05 -0.17
N GLU A 48 -8.61 4.06 -0.72
CA GLU A 48 -8.53 2.72 -0.15
C GLU A 48 -7.29 2.00 -0.67
N LEU A 49 -6.58 1.35 0.25
CA LEU A 49 -5.37 0.62 -0.06
C LEU A 49 -5.43 -0.73 0.63
N LEU A 50 -4.74 -1.70 0.05
CA LEU A 50 -4.62 -3.01 0.67
C LEU A 50 -3.22 -3.12 1.28
N LEU A 51 -3.17 -3.20 2.60
CA LEU A 51 -1.91 -3.33 3.33
C LEU A 51 -1.62 -4.81 3.49
N CYS A 52 -0.45 -5.22 3.02
CA CYS A 52 -0.05 -6.63 3.02
C CYS A 52 1.21 -6.80 3.84
N ASN A 53 1.28 -7.87 4.61
CA ASN A 53 2.47 -8.22 5.34
C ASN A 53 3.07 -9.47 4.69
N ALA A 54 4.16 -9.29 3.95
CA ALA A 54 4.85 -10.36 3.27
C ALA A 54 6.16 -10.63 4.00
N PHE A 55 6.20 -11.74 4.73
CA PHE A 55 7.40 -12.16 5.47
C PHE A 55 7.88 -11.12 6.49
N GLY A 56 6.95 -10.32 7.03
CA GLY A 56 7.33 -9.30 7.99
C GLY A 56 7.54 -7.92 7.39
N ASP A 57 7.54 -7.81 6.07
CA ASP A 57 7.65 -6.53 5.39
C ASP A 57 6.28 -6.07 4.94
N TYR A 58 6.04 -4.77 5.02
CA TYR A 58 4.72 -4.21 4.73
C TYR A 58 4.70 -3.53 3.39
N TYR A 59 3.66 -3.82 2.62
CA TYR A 59 3.46 -3.25 1.29
C TYR A 59 2.03 -2.80 1.15
N ALA A 60 1.81 -1.69 0.46
CA ALA A 60 0.48 -1.18 0.21
C ALA A 60 0.25 -1.15 -1.30
N ILE A 61 -0.88 -1.69 -1.71
CA ILE A 61 -1.22 -1.76 -3.13
C ILE A 61 -2.66 -1.32 -3.32
N SER A 62 -3.02 -1.06 -4.57
CA SER A 62 -4.42 -0.82 -4.92
C SER A 62 -5.23 -2.08 -4.57
N PRO A 63 -6.42 -1.92 -4.00
CA PRO A 63 -7.22 -3.10 -3.63
C PRO A 63 -7.97 -3.73 -4.81
N ILE A 64 -7.90 -3.13 -5.99
CA ILE A 64 -8.70 -3.56 -7.13
C ILE A 64 -7.82 -4.18 -8.19
N CYS A 65 -8.17 -5.38 -8.62
CA CYS A 65 -7.47 -6.05 -9.70
C CYS A 65 -7.73 -5.32 -11.01
N PRO A 66 -6.69 -4.90 -11.74
CA PRO A 66 -6.91 -4.16 -12.99
C PRO A 66 -7.54 -4.99 -14.11
N HIS A 67 -7.51 -6.30 -13.99
CA HIS A 67 -8.05 -7.17 -15.02
C HIS A 67 -9.58 -7.16 -15.01
N GLU A 68 -10.19 -7.45 -13.86
CA GLU A 68 -11.65 -7.57 -13.79
C GLU A 68 -12.22 -6.80 -12.62
N GLU A 69 -11.44 -5.86 -12.08
CA GLU A 69 -11.87 -5.08 -10.93
C GLU A 69 -12.26 -5.94 -9.74
N GLY A 70 -11.64 -7.12 -9.63
CA GLY A 70 -11.90 -8.00 -8.52
C GLY A 70 -11.30 -7.48 -7.22
N PRO A 71 -11.91 -7.82 -6.09
CA PRO A 71 -11.41 -7.32 -4.80
C PRO A 71 -10.23 -8.17 -4.33
N LEU A 72 -9.03 -7.62 -4.42
CA LEU A 72 -7.84 -8.35 -4.02
C LEU A 72 -7.85 -8.68 -2.53
N GLN A 73 -8.59 -7.92 -1.74
CA GLN A 73 -8.70 -8.22 -0.31
C GLN A 73 -9.34 -9.57 -0.03
N ASP A 74 -10.14 -10.07 -0.97
CA ASP A 74 -10.81 -11.36 -0.81
C ASP A 74 -9.97 -12.51 -1.37
N GLY A 75 -8.84 -12.20 -1.99
CA GLY A 75 -7.94 -13.22 -2.50
C GLY A 75 -6.99 -13.71 -1.42
N SER A 76 -6.06 -14.55 -1.82
CA SER A 76 -5.07 -15.08 -0.90
C SER A 76 -3.77 -14.30 -1.02
N LEU A 77 -3.04 -14.23 0.08
CA LEU A 77 -1.68 -13.68 0.08
C LEU A 77 -0.75 -14.80 0.51
N VAL A 78 0.14 -15.20 -0.40
CA VAL A 78 1.13 -16.23 -0.13
C VAL A 78 2.49 -15.62 -0.42
N GLY A 79 3.31 -15.45 0.64
CA GLY A 79 4.58 -14.77 0.47
C GLY A 79 4.36 -13.34 0.01
N GLU A 80 4.88 -13.01 -1.17
CA GLU A 80 4.75 -11.69 -1.76
C GLU A 80 3.68 -11.63 -2.84
N VAL A 81 2.87 -12.69 -2.99
CA VAL A 81 1.95 -12.78 -4.11
C VAL A 81 0.51 -12.79 -3.62
N VAL A 82 -0.28 -11.84 -4.12
CA VAL A 82 -1.71 -11.80 -3.85
C VAL A 82 -2.43 -12.25 -5.11
N THR A 83 -3.46 -13.09 -4.92
CA THR A 83 -4.20 -13.68 -6.03
C THR A 83 -5.60 -13.09 -6.07
N CYS A 84 -5.99 -12.58 -7.24
CA CYS A 84 -7.34 -12.08 -7.44
C CYS A 84 -8.32 -13.24 -7.43
N PRO A 85 -9.41 -13.16 -6.66
CA PRO A 85 -10.35 -14.29 -6.57
C PRO A 85 -11.20 -14.46 -7.82
N VAL A 86 -11.22 -13.49 -8.74
CA VAL A 86 -12.11 -13.58 -9.90
C VAL A 86 -11.57 -14.53 -10.95
N HIS A 87 -10.32 -14.33 -11.41
CA HIS A 87 -9.74 -15.18 -12.42
C HIS A 87 -8.36 -15.69 -12.07
N GLY A 88 -7.95 -15.54 -10.80
CA GLY A 88 -6.68 -16.11 -10.36
C GLY A 88 -5.44 -15.35 -10.82
N TYR A 89 -5.59 -14.09 -11.22
CA TYR A 89 -4.42 -13.29 -11.57
C TYR A 89 -3.59 -13.00 -10.33
N ASP A 90 -2.30 -13.27 -10.41
CA ASP A 90 -1.38 -13.12 -9.30
C ASP A 90 -0.56 -11.85 -9.46
N PHE A 91 -0.44 -11.09 -8.38
CA PHE A 91 0.34 -9.85 -8.38
C PHE A 91 1.36 -9.88 -7.27
N ASN A 92 2.57 -9.43 -7.58
CA ASN A 92 3.60 -9.29 -6.56
C ASN A 92 3.33 -7.98 -5.81
N VAL A 93 3.13 -8.07 -4.49
CA VAL A 93 2.75 -6.88 -3.73
C VAL A 93 3.90 -5.88 -3.58
N ARG A 94 5.14 -6.35 -3.76
CA ARG A 94 6.29 -5.46 -3.66
C ARG A 94 6.48 -4.63 -4.92
N THR A 95 6.22 -5.21 -6.08
CA THR A 95 6.45 -4.52 -7.37
C THR A 95 5.17 -4.10 -8.06
N GLY A 96 4.06 -4.75 -7.74
CA GLY A 96 2.79 -4.49 -8.40
C GLY A 96 2.59 -5.29 -9.67
N GLU A 97 3.58 -6.06 -10.09
CA GLU A 97 3.53 -6.73 -11.39
C GLU A 97 2.69 -8.01 -11.35
N CYS A 98 1.91 -8.22 -12.39
CA CYS A 98 1.21 -9.48 -12.58
C CYS A 98 2.22 -10.56 -12.93
N GLN A 99 2.06 -11.74 -12.32
CA GLN A 99 3.06 -12.79 -12.46
C GLN A 99 3.07 -13.41 -13.86
N PHE A 100 1.95 -13.39 -14.57
CA PHE A 100 1.93 -14.01 -15.89
C PHE A 100 1.45 -13.07 -17.01
N ASP A 101 1.31 -11.79 -16.74
CA ASP A 101 0.97 -10.85 -17.79
C ASP A 101 1.49 -9.48 -17.41
N SER A 102 2.60 -9.09 -18.01
CA SER A 102 3.27 -7.85 -17.65
C SER A 102 2.49 -6.61 -18.06
N ASP A 103 1.41 -6.77 -18.84
CA ASP A 103 0.56 -5.66 -19.18
C ASP A 103 -0.32 -5.22 -18.02
N PHE A 104 -0.46 -6.07 -17.02
CA PHE A 104 -1.25 -5.74 -15.84
C PHE A 104 -0.34 -5.49 -14.66
N ARG A 105 -0.66 -4.45 -13.91
CA ARG A 105 0.01 -4.22 -12.65
C ARG A 105 -0.89 -3.38 -11.77
N VAL A 106 -0.78 -3.61 -10.46
CA VAL A 106 -1.50 -2.80 -9.49
C VAL A 106 -0.59 -1.67 -9.04
N ALA A 107 -1.19 -0.55 -8.68
CA ALA A 107 -0.42 0.54 -8.12
C ALA A 107 0.15 0.14 -6.76
N THR A 108 1.37 0.58 -6.48
CA THR A 108 2.00 0.35 -5.19
C THR A 108 2.27 1.69 -4.54
N TYR A 109 2.28 1.68 -3.20
CA TYR A 109 2.49 2.89 -2.42
C TYR A 109 3.53 2.59 -1.36
N PRO A 110 4.58 3.40 -1.23
CA PRO A 110 5.63 3.12 -0.25
C PRO A 110 5.07 3.11 1.18
N VAL A 111 5.51 2.15 1.97
CA VAL A 111 5.12 2.04 3.36
C VAL A 111 6.35 2.29 4.21
N LYS A 112 6.17 3.09 5.24
CA LYS A 112 7.25 3.40 6.17
C LYS A 112 6.82 3.05 7.58
N ALA A 113 7.67 2.33 8.30
CA ALA A 113 7.39 1.98 9.68
C ALA A 113 8.21 2.88 10.59
N GLU A 114 7.56 3.42 11.62
CA GLU A 114 8.22 4.20 12.64
C GLU A 114 7.76 3.67 13.99
N GLY A 115 8.64 2.92 14.66
CA GLY A 115 8.22 2.21 15.85
C GLY A 115 7.19 1.19 15.47
N THR A 116 6.02 1.27 16.07
CA THR A 116 4.92 0.36 15.74
C THR A 116 3.91 0.99 14.80
N ASP A 117 4.14 2.22 14.34
CA ASP A 117 3.21 2.90 13.45
C ASP A 117 3.59 2.67 12.01
N LEU A 118 2.59 2.45 11.17
CA LEU A 118 2.79 2.26 9.74
C LEU A 118 2.18 3.44 9.00
N TYR A 119 2.97 4.01 8.11
CA TYR A 119 2.56 5.14 7.28
C TYR A 119 2.67 4.74 5.83
N VAL A 120 1.80 5.31 5.02
CA VAL A 120 1.88 5.14 3.58
C VAL A 120 2.12 6.50 2.95
N GLU A 121 2.92 6.50 1.88
CA GLU A 121 3.19 7.71 1.14
C GLU A 121 2.15 7.83 0.03
N VAL A 122 1.36 8.89 0.07
CA VAL A 122 0.33 9.14 -0.95
C VAL A 122 0.64 10.46 -1.64
N PRO A 123 0.28 10.58 -2.93
CA PRO A 123 0.52 11.81 -3.68
C PRO A 123 -0.24 13.01 -3.13
#